data_7d1b78409180c629ef538d3505247081
#
_entry.id   7d1b78409180c629ef538d3505247081
#
_cell.length_a   1.000
_cell.length_b   1.000
_cell.length_c   1.000
_cell.angle_alpha   90.00
_cell.angle_beta   90.00
_cell.angle_gamma   90.00
#
_symmetry.space_group_name_H-M   'P 1'
#
loop_
_entity.id
_entity.type
_entity.pdbx_description
1 polymer ?
#
loop_
_entity_poly.entity_id
_entity_poly.type
_entity_poly.pdbx_seq_one_letter_code
_entity_poly.pdbx_strand_id
1 'polypeptide(L)'
;MEQINKIFILGGAGFLGYHTVKEAVNRGYSVKTVDIVELPENLKFKEEDKVEFIITNFFNLSDQEIIAMLKDCDGFVYAGGVDERIVPEKPARKFFYEKNVLPTQRLARLAKEAGVKNFVVFGSYTAEFGENNAELREHNYHKEPYVETRLLQEKLAMYGGEGSMNVSVLRLPYIFGTMEGKIPLWSMFVDMLRGQDFMPVTSGGAATVTANQVGQAAISALENGQHRRTYPLATGYISYEDFYKKIVEELGQEEKTKLQVMSFEELEEAYKEDQELTDKKGVEHGIRQVNMLRANSMEFRLPTDVAFDELRVREEDTEAVLKETLTWANTQK
;
A
#
# COMPACT_ATOMS: atom_id res chain seq x y z
N MET A 1 10.03 -8.76 -25.50
CA MET A 1 10.38 -8.69 -24.05
C MET A 1 11.13 -9.98 -23.72
N GLU A 2 12.18 -9.92 -22.92
CA GLU A 2 12.86 -11.12 -22.41
C GLU A 2 11.91 -11.88 -21.51
N GLN A 3 11.93 -13.22 -21.55
CA GLN A 3 11.04 -14.07 -20.77
C GLN A 3 11.40 -13.97 -19.28
N ILE A 4 10.44 -13.65 -18.43
CA ILE A 4 10.58 -13.73 -16.97
C ILE A 4 10.42 -15.18 -16.57
N ASN A 5 11.37 -15.73 -15.78
CA ASN A 5 11.32 -17.10 -15.27
C ASN A 5 11.33 -17.13 -13.75
N LYS A 6 12.09 -16.24 -13.10
CA LYS A 6 12.21 -16.16 -11.65
C LYS A 6 12.00 -14.75 -11.14
N ILE A 7 11.17 -14.62 -10.12
CA ILE A 7 10.80 -13.34 -9.51
C ILE A 7 11.30 -13.29 -8.07
N PHE A 8 11.95 -12.18 -7.71
CA PHE A 8 12.26 -11.87 -6.33
C PHE A 8 11.14 -11.00 -5.74
N ILE A 9 10.64 -11.36 -4.55
CA ILE A 9 9.61 -10.60 -3.84
C ILE A 9 10.12 -10.29 -2.43
N LEU A 10 10.31 -9.01 -2.11
CA LEU A 10 10.70 -8.57 -0.77
C LEU A 10 9.45 -8.33 0.07
N GLY A 11 9.33 -9.03 1.20
CA GLY A 11 8.20 -8.94 2.11
C GLY A 11 7.15 -10.04 1.92
N GLY A 12 7.56 -11.25 1.52
CA GLY A 12 6.66 -12.35 1.19
C GLY A 12 5.83 -12.95 2.33
N ALA A 13 6.16 -12.66 3.60
CA ALA A 13 5.29 -12.96 4.75
C ALA A 13 4.41 -11.77 5.15
N GLY A 14 4.55 -10.62 4.47
CA GLY A 14 3.67 -9.48 4.61
C GLY A 14 2.37 -9.69 3.84
N PHE A 15 1.32 -8.94 4.22
CA PHE A 15 -0.01 -9.06 3.64
C PHE A 15 0.00 -8.99 2.09
N LEU A 16 0.54 -7.92 1.53
CA LEU A 16 0.58 -7.75 0.07
C LEU A 16 1.63 -8.64 -0.61
N GLY A 17 2.77 -8.84 0.05
CA GLY A 17 3.82 -9.72 -0.48
C GLY A 17 3.35 -11.16 -0.63
N TYR A 18 2.63 -11.69 0.34
CA TYR A 18 2.05 -13.03 0.29
C TYR A 18 1.10 -13.21 -0.91
N HIS A 19 0.16 -12.28 -1.10
CA HIS A 19 -0.75 -12.32 -2.25
C HIS A 19 0.00 -12.19 -3.58
N THR A 20 1.10 -11.44 -3.60
CA THR A 20 1.98 -11.33 -4.79
C THR A 20 2.72 -12.63 -5.07
N VAL A 21 3.25 -13.31 -4.03
CA VAL A 21 3.87 -14.65 -4.18
C VAL A 21 2.86 -15.65 -4.71
N LYS A 22 1.63 -15.69 -4.16
CA LYS A 22 0.56 -16.56 -4.66
C LYS A 22 0.27 -16.35 -6.14
N GLU A 23 0.15 -15.11 -6.57
CA GLU A 23 -0.12 -14.82 -7.98
C GLU A 23 1.07 -15.21 -8.88
N ALA A 24 2.30 -14.98 -8.45
CA ALA A 24 3.49 -15.41 -9.19
C ALA A 24 3.52 -16.95 -9.36
N VAL A 25 3.24 -17.70 -8.30
CA VAL A 25 3.11 -19.16 -8.32
C VAL A 25 1.99 -19.61 -9.26
N ASN A 26 0.81 -19.00 -9.15
CA ASN A 26 -0.35 -19.29 -10.00
C ASN A 26 -0.05 -19.08 -11.50
N ARG A 27 0.83 -18.15 -11.85
CA ARG A 27 1.31 -17.92 -13.23
C ARG A 27 2.48 -18.83 -13.62
N GLY A 28 2.94 -19.70 -12.72
CA GLY A 28 4.00 -20.70 -13.00
C GLY A 28 5.43 -20.19 -12.84
N TYR A 29 5.64 -19.02 -12.27
CA TYR A 29 6.97 -18.48 -11.98
C TYR A 29 7.63 -19.19 -10.81
N SER A 30 8.95 -19.30 -10.86
CA SER A 30 9.76 -19.60 -9.69
C SER A 30 9.90 -18.31 -8.86
N VAL A 31 9.79 -18.42 -7.54
CA VAL A 31 9.82 -17.26 -6.64
C VAL A 31 10.95 -17.41 -5.62
N LYS A 32 11.73 -16.37 -5.45
CA LYS A 32 12.58 -16.17 -4.28
C LYS A 32 11.99 -15.05 -3.45
N THR A 33 11.73 -15.29 -2.18
CA THR A 33 11.16 -14.27 -1.32
C THR A 33 11.90 -14.19 0.01
N VAL A 34 11.95 -12.97 0.56
CA VAL A 34 12.65 -12.68 1.80
C VAL A 34 11.72 -11.93 2.75
N ASP A 35 11.72 -12.35 4.01
CA ASP A 35 11.05 -11.62 5.08
C ASP A 35 11.81 -11.79 6.40
N ILE A 36 11.44 -11.03 7.44
CA ILE A 36 12.00 -11.13 8.79
C ILE A 36 11.26 -12.12 9.68
N VAL A 37 10.12 -12.61 9.23
CA VAL A 37 9.26 -13.57 9.96
C VAL A 37 8.89 -14.74 9.06
N GLU A 38 8.58 -15.88 9.67
CA GLU A 38 8.03 -17.05 8.98
C GLU A 38 6.57 -16.85 8.60
N LEU A 39 6.13 -17.58 7.59
CA LEU A 39 4.72 -17.78 7.32
C LEU A 39 4.10 -18.74 8.34
N PRO A 40 2.83 -18.55 8.75
CA PRO A 40 2.03 -19.56 9.43
C PRO A 40 2.09 -20.90 8.67
N GLU A 41 2.04 -22.02 9.40
CA GLU A 41 2.25 -23.36 8.82
C GLU A 41 1.32 -23.67 7.64
N ASN A 42 0.05 -23.30 7.79
CA ASN A 42 -0.99 -23.50 6.78
C ASN A 42 -0.90 -22.54 5.58
N LEU A 43 -0.05 -21.52 5.64
CA LEU A 43 0.23 -20.58 4.55
C LEU A 43 1.55 -20.86 3.85
N LYS A 44 2.34 -21.84 4.33
CA LYS A 44 3.60 -22.22 3.68
C LYS A 44 3.36 -22.79 2.29
N PHE A 45 4.21 -22.38 1.37
CA PHE A 45 4.20 -22.88 0.01
C PHE A 45 4.75 -24.32 -0.02
N LYS A 46 4.22 -25.14 -0.91
CA LYS A 46 4.67 -26.53 -1.10
C LYS A 46 5.92 -26.56 -1.97
N GLU A 47 6.62 -27.68 -1.97
CA GLU A 47 7.81 -27.88 -2.80
C GLU A 47 7.53 -27.69 -4.29
N GLU A 48 6.35 -28.14 -4.76
CA GLU A 48 5.90 -28.00 -6.14
C GLU A 48 5.69 -26.53 -6.56
N ASP A 49 5.44 -25.63 -5.63
CA ASP A 49 5.23 -24.20 -5.88
C ASP A 49 6.51 -23.45 -6.27
N LYS A 50 7.68 -24.09 -6.13
CA LYS A 50 9.01 -23.52 -6.46
C LYS A 50 9.28 -22.19 -5.78
N VAL A 51 8.89 -22.06 -4.51
CA VAL A 51 9.13 -20.89 -3.68
C VAL A 51 10.33 -21.13 -2.77
N GLU A 52 11.39 -20.36 -2.98
CA GLU A 52 12.52 -20.26 -2.07
C GLU A 52 12.23 -19.16 -1.04
N PHE A 53 11.87 -19.52 0.20
CA PHE A 53 11.55 -18.60 1.27
C PHE A 53 12.76 -18.44 2.20
N ILE A 54 13.30 -17.21 2.33
CA ILE A 54 14.48 -16.89 3.11
C ILE A 54 14.11 -15.96 4.27
N ILE A 55 14.46 -16.34 5.50
CA ILE A 55 14.22 -15.53 6.69
C ILE A 55 15.50 -14.76 7.02
N THR A 56 15.48 -13.46 6.77
CA THR A 56 16.58 -12.56 7.10
C THR A 56 16.13 -11.11 7.06
N ASN A 57 16.83 -10.24 7.80
CA ASN A 57 16.65 -8.79 7.63
C ASN A 57 17.41 -8.31 6.39
N PHE A 58 16.70 -8.22 5.27
CA PHE A 58 17.27 -7.87 3.97
C PHE A 58 18.00 -6.52 3.98
N PHE A 59 17.55 -5.57 4.78
CA PHE A 59 18.16 -4.24 4.83
C PHE A 59 19.50 -4.21 5.60
N ASN A 60 19.77 -5.24 6.41
CA ASN A 60 21.04 -5.40 7.14
C ASN A 60 22.13 -6.09 6.30
N LEU A 61 21.76 -6.67 5.15
CA LEU A 61 22.70 -7.33 4.27
C LEU A 61 23.62 -6.31 3.57
N SER A 62 24.83 -6.73 3.27
CA SER A 62 25.77 -5.97 2.43
C SER A 62 25.24 -5.87 0.98
N ASP A 63 25.75 -4.92 0.23
CA ASP A 63 25.38 -4.77 -1.19
C ASP A 63 25.72 -6.03 -2.00
N GLN A 64 26.84 -6.70 -1.71
CA GLN A 64 27.25 -7.93 -2.37
C GLN A 64 26.31 -9.10 -2.08
N GLU A 65 25.83 -9.24 -0.84
CA GLU A 65 24.87 -10.28 -0.47
C GLU A 65 23.52 -10.05 -1.18
N ILE A 66 23.05 -8.81 -1.24
CA ILE A 66 21.81 -8.45 -1.96
C ILE A 66 21.96 -8.76 -3.46
N ILE A 67 23.06 -8.35 -4.09
CA ILE A 67 23.33 -8.63 -5.50
C ILE A 67 23.35 -10.15 -5.73
N ALA A 68 24.01 -10.91 -4.87
CA ALA A 68 24.06 -12.37 -4.99
C ALA A 68 22.69 -13.03 -4.91
N MET A 69 21.80 -12.52 -4.04
CA MET A 69 20.41 -13.00 -3.94
C MET A 69 19.55 -12.67 -5.17
N LEU A 70 19.82 -11.53 -5.82
CA LEU A 70 19.04 -11.07 -6.97
C LEU A 70 19.55 -11.59 -8.31
N LYS A 71 20.78 -12.10 -8.39
CA LYS A 71 21.51 -12.39 -9.63
C LYS A 71 20.80 -13.39 -10.58
N ASP A 72 20.01 -14.29 -10.04
CA ASP A 72 19.25 -15.30 -10.79
C ASP A 72 17.78 -14.94 -10.98
N CYS A 73 17.40 -13.69 -10.67
CA CYS A 73 16.02 -13.20 -10.78
C CYS A 73 15.88 -12.20 -11.93
N ASP A 74 14.83 -12.39 -12.74
CA ASP A 74 14.52 -11.52 -13.87
C ASP A 74 13.66 -10.31 -13.44
N GLY A 75 12.77 -10.52 -12.46
CA GLY A 75 11.86 -9.54 -11.91
C GLY A 75 12.05 -9.33 -10.42
N PHE A 76 11.76 -8.12 -9.93
CA PHE A 76 11.76 -7.79 -8.52
C PHE A 76 10.51 -7.01 -8.14
N VAL A 77 9.78 -7.47 -7.12
CA VAL A 77 8.68 -6.71 -6.48
C VAL A 77 9.11 -6.28 -5.09
N TYR A 78 9.11 -4.97 -4.85
CA TYR A 78 9.35 -4.40 -3.54
C TYR A 78 8.03 -4.05 -2.86
N ALA A 79 7.56 -4.97 -2.02
CA ALA A 79 6.31 -4.85 -1.26
C ALA A 79 6.52 -4.35 0.17
N GLY A 80 7.54 -3.55 0.39
CA GLY A 80 7.91 -3.01 1.71
C GLY A 80 7.78 -1.50 1.81
N GLY A 81 7.80 -1.01 3.03
CA GLY A 81 7.75 0.41 3.35
C GLY A 81 6.84 0.70 4.54
N VAL A 82 6.82 1.95 4.96
CA VAL A 82 5.94 2.45 6.02
C VAL A 82 4.91 3.41 5.42
N ASP A 83 3.71 3.40 5.98
CA ASP A 83 2.60 4.25 5.54
C ASP A 83 2.37 5.47 6.45
N GLU A 84 1.44 6.33 6.06
CA GLU A 84 1.13 7.62 6.70
C GLU A 84 0.55 7.52 8.12
N ARG A 85 0.09 6.33 8.52
CA ARG A 85 -0.51 6.10 9.85
C ARG A 85 0.53 6.11 10.96
N ILE A 86 1.81 5.93 10.62
CA ILE A 86 2.89 6.07 11.60
C ILE A 86 3.11 7.54 11.87
N VAL A 87 3.05 7.91 13.15
CA VAL A 87 3.28 9.26 13.65
C VAL A 87 4.64 9.27 14.38
N PRO A 88 5.74 9.54 13.65
CA PRO A 88 7.08 9.51 14.24
C PRO A 88 7.40 10.76 15.05
N GLU A 89 8.52 10.72 15.76
CA GLU A 89 9.16 11.93 16.30
C GLU A 89 9.50 12.91 15.18
N LYS A 90 9.43 14.20 15.48
CA LYS A 90 9.78 15.27 14.52
C LYS A 90 11.26 15.20 14.13
N PRO A 91 11.62 15.44 12.87
CA PRO A 91 10.73 15.74 11.76
C PRO A 91 10.29 14.48 11.01
N ALA A 92 8.99 14.33 10.76
CA ALA A 92 8.41 13.19 10.05
C ALA A 92 9.02 12.95 8.66
N ARG A 93 9.38 14.04 7.95
CA ARG A 93 10.04 13.96 6.63
C ARG A 93 11.33 13.13 6.68
N LYS A 94 12.15 13.29 7.72
CA LYS A 94 13.37 12.50 7.91
C LYS A 94 13.04 11.02 8.08
N PHE A 95 12.05 10.70 8.93
CA PHE A 95 11.61 9.33 9.16
C PHE A 95 11.16 8.65 7.86
N PHE A 96 10.23 9.25 7.12
CA PHE A 96 9.72 8.66 5.88
C PHE A 96 10.80 8.59 4.78
N TYR A 97 11.71 9.57 4.73
CA TYR A 97 12.85 9.52 3.83
C TYR A 97 13.75 8.32 4.12
N GLU A 98 14.13 8.11 5.39
CA GLU A 98 14.98 7.00 5.82
C GLU A 98 14.29 5.62 5.64
N LYS A 99 12.97 5.55 5.81
CA LYS A 99 12.21 4.28 5.75
C LYS A 99 11.73 3.91 4.35
N ASN A 100 11.41 4.88 3.51
CA ASN A 100 10.85 4.63 2.18
C ASN A 100 11.82 4.99 1.05
N VAL A 101 12.50 6.13 1.13
CA VAL A 101 13.29 6.64 0.00
C VAL A 101 14.65 5.97 -0.10
N LEU A 102 15.44 6.01 0.97
CA LEU A 102 16.80 5.45 0.97
C LEU A 102 16.83 3.94 0.65
N PRO A 103 15.97 3.10 1.26
CA PRO A 103 15.95 1.68 0.92
C PRO A 103 15.60 1.45 -0.55
N THR A 104 14.59 2.16 -1.08
CA THR A 104 14.16 2.00 -2.47
C THR A 104 15.26 2.39 -3.45
N GLN A 105 15.95 3.52 -3.22
CA GLN A 105 17.08 3.96 -4.04
C GLN A 105 18.20 2.92 -4.04
N ARG A 106 18.57 2.40 -2.87
CA ARG A 106 19.59 1.35 -2.71
C ARG A 106 19.20 0.11 -3.50
N LEU A 107 17.97 -0.36 -3.30
CA LEU A 107 17.48 -1.60 -3.94
C LEU A 107 17.38 -1.47 -5.46
N ALA A 108 16.90 -0.35 -5.99
CA ALA A 108 16.83 -0.12 -7.43
C ALA A 108 18.24 -0.18 -8.09
N ARG A 109 19.23 0.45 -7.44
CA ARG A 109 20.64 0.37 -7.91
C ARG A 109 21.16 -1.07 -7.89
N LEU A 110 20.99 -1.78 -6.78
CA LEU A 110 21.51 -3.14 -6.61
C LEU A 110 20.79 -4.15 -7.51
N ALA A 111 19.47 -3.99 -7.70
CA ALA A 111 18.70 -4.83 -8.62
C ALA A 111 19.22 -4.69 -10.06
N LYS A 112 19.46 -3.45 -10.51
CA LYS A 112 20.06 -3.20 -11.81
C LYS A 112 21.46 -3.81 -11.95
N GLU A 113 22.30 -3.66 -10.94
CA GLU A 113 23.66 -4.24 -10.90
C GLU A 113 23.63 -5.78 -10.93
N ALA A 114 22.64 -6.38 -10.27
CA ALA A 114 22.42 -7.82 -10.30
C ALA A 114 21.89 -8.35 -11.64
N GLY A 115 21.43 -7.47 -12.54
CA GLY A 115 20.90 -7.83 -13.86
C GLY A 115 19.37 -8.03 -13.91
N VAL A 116 18.66 -7.64 -12.86
CA VAL A 116 17.17 -7.61 -12.86
C VAL A 116 16.67 -6.73 -14.01
N LYS A 117 15.66 -7.20 -14.72
CA LYS A 117 15.12 -6.54 -15.92
C LYS A 117 13.90 -5.67 -15.62
N ASN A 118 13.07 -6.08 -14.66
CA ASN A 118 11.84 -5.39 -14.32
C ASN A 118 11.74 -5.24 -12.80
N PHE A 119 11.50 -4.03 -12.32
CA PHE A 119 11.36 -3.69 -10.91
C PHE A 119 10.04 -2.98 -10.66
N VAL A 120 9.21 -3.54 -9.79
CA VAL A 120 7.93 -2.98 -9.38
C VAL A 120 7.99 -2.53 -7.92
N VAL A 121 7.60 -1.29 -7.67
CA VAL A 121 7.58 -0.69 -6.33
C VAL A 121 6.12 -0.45 -5.91
N PHE A 122 5.78 -0.81 -4.68
CA PHE A 122 4.49 -0.45 -4.10
C PHE A 122 4.52 0.99 -3.60
N GLY A 123 3.85 1.86 -4.36
CA GLY A 123 3.65 3.26 -4.11
C GLY A 123 2.39 3.53 -3.28
N SER A 124 1.95 4.78 -3.26
CA SER A 124 0.77 5.22 -2.51
C SER A 124 -0.13 6.12 -3.37
N TYR A 125 -1.44 5.96 -3.23
CA TYR A 125 -2.42 6.85 -3.84
C TYR A 125 -2.28 8.31 -3.39
N THR A 126 -1.69 8.55 -2.22
CA THR A 126 -1.40 9.92 -1.75
C THR A 126 -0.42 10.65 -2.67
N ALA A 127 0.52 9.92 -3.30
CA ALA A 127 1.40 10.46 -4.33
C ALA A 127 0.61 10.84 -5.60
N GLU A 128 -0.39 10.03 -5.99
CA GLU A 128 -1.27 10.35 -7.13
C GLU A 128 -2.00 11.68 -6.90
N PHE A 129 -2.60 11.84 -5.74
CA PHE A 129 -3.33 13.07 -5.42
C PHE A 129 -2.39 14.27 -5.23
N GLY A 130 -1.24 14.07 -4.60
CA GLY A 130 -0.22 15.12 -4.46
C GLY A 130 0.33 15.61 -5.79
N GLU A 131 0.39 14.76 -6.81
CA GLU A 131 0.88 15.11 -8.12
C GLU A 131 -0.21 15.69 -9.03
N ASN A 132 -1.39 15.08 -9.06
CA ASN A 132 -2.39 15.30 -10.09
C ASN A 132 -3.67 16.03 -9.63
N ASN A 133 -3.92 16.17 -8.32
CA ASN A 133 -5.08 16.91 -7.83
C ASN A 133 -4.73 18.40 -7.65
N ALA A 134 -5.34 19.28 -8.46
CA ALA A 134 -5.05 20.71 -8.47
C ALA A 134 -5.41 21.39 -7.12
N GLU A 135 -6.57 21.08 -6.56
CA GLU A 135 -7.04 21.65 -5.30
C GLU A 135 -6.13 21.28 -4.13
N LEU A 136 -5.74 20.02 -4.02
CA LEU A 136 -4.79 19.59 -2.98
C LEU A 136 -3.41 20.26 -3.16
N ARG A 137 -2.98 20.48 -4.40
CA ARG A 137 -1.72 21.18 -4.69
C ARG A 137 -1.76 22.64 -4.25
N GLU A 138 -2.87 23.34 -4.42
CA GLU A 138 -3.07 24.72 -3.92
C GLU A 138 -2.89 24.80 -2.40
N HIS A 139 -3.28 23.75 -1.67
CA HIS A 139 -3.08 23.59 -0.23
C HIS A 139 -1.73 22.95 0.16
N ASN A 140 -0.78 22.85 -0.76
CA ASN A 140 0.55 22.28 -0.55
C ASN A 140 0.57 20.81 -0.09
N TYR A 141 -0.48 20.03 -0.38
CA TYR A 141 -0.56 18.60 -0.03
C TYR A 141 0.64 17.80 -0.55
N HIS A 142 1.14 18.14 -1.76
CA HIS A 142 2.34 17.53 -2.35
C HIS A 142 3.63 17.81 -1.57
N LYS A 143 3.63 18.76 -0.61
CA LYS A 143 4.75 19.09 0.29
C LYS A 143 4.59 18.46 1.68
N GLU A 144 3.51 17.74 1.94
CA GLU A 144 3.39 17.00 3.19
C GLU A 144 4.51 15.95 3.29
N PRO A 145 5.07 15.73 4.49
CA PRO A 145 6.25 14.87 4.67
C PRO A 145 6.14 13.49 4.02
N TYR A 146 5.00 12.83 4.21
CA TYR A 146 4.76 11.52 3.61
C TYR A 146 4.61 11.60 2.09
N VAL A 147 3.76 12.49 1.58
CA VAL A 147 3.45 12.62 0.16
C VAL A 147 4.72 12.96 -0.65
N GLU A 148 5.49 13.96 -0.19
CA GLU A 148 6.73 14.37 -0.82
C GLU A 148 7.74 13.22 -0.89
N THR A 149 7.90 12.48 0.22
CA THR A 149 8.83 11.35 0.26
C THR A 149 8.37 10.17 -0.59
N ARG A 150 7.06 9.93 -0.74
CA ARG A 150 6.54 8.91 -1.68
C ARG A 150 6.79 9.31 -3.14
N LEU A 151 6.58 10.56 -3.52
CA LEU A 151 6.92 11.07 -4.85
C LEU A 151 8.43 10.98 -5.12
N LEU A 152 9.27 11.26 -4.11
CA LEU A 152 10.73 11.15 -4.24
C LEU A 152 11.17 9.69 -4.36
N GLN A 153 10.56 8.79 -3.61
CA GLN A 153 10.79 7.34 -3.69
C GLN A 153 10.60 6.83 -5.11
N GLU A 154 9.46 7.18 -5.74
CA GLU A 154 9.16 6.81 -7.13
C GLU A 154 10.24 7.30 -8.10
N LYS A 155 10.60 8.58 -8.02
CA LYS A 155 11.62 9.19 -8.89
C LYS A 155 12.97 8.51 -8.75
N LEU A 156 13.43 8.26 -7.52
CA LEU A 156 14.74 7.65 -7.29
C LEU A 156 14.78 6.17 -7.69
N ALA A 157 13.65 5.43 -7.54
CA ALA A 157 13.54 4.09 -8.09
C ALA A 157 13.69 4.09 -9.62
N MET A 158 12.97 4.98 -10.31
CA MET A 158 13.01 5.12 -11.76
C MET A 158 14.41 5.49 -12.27
N TYR A 159 15.07 6.47 -11.63
CA TYR A 159 16.46 6.81 -11.98
C TYR A 159 17.43 5.65 -11.74
N GLY A 160 17.20 4.85 -10.69
CA GLY A 160 17.99 3.64 -10.44
C GLY A 160 17.93 2.62 -11.58
N GLY A 161 16.83 2.56 -12.31
CA GLY A 161 16.63 1.65 -13.44
C GLY A 161 17.13 2.15 -14.79
N GLU A 162 17.41 3.46 -14.93
CA GLU A 162 17.76 4.06 -16.23
C GLU A 162 18.79 3.25 -17.04
N GLY A 163 18.46 3.00 -18.29
CA GLY A 163 19.32 2.37 -19.30
C GLY A 163 19.21 0.87 -19.44
N SER A 164 18.81 0.10 -18.41
CA SER A 164 18.79 -1.37 -18.54
C SER A 164 17.74 -2.11 -17.69
N MET A 165 17.03 -1.43 -16.81
CA MET A 165 15.97 -2.03 -15.98
C MET A 165 14.68 -1.20 -16.07
N ASN A 166 13.58 -1.85 -16.42
CA ASN A 166 12.27 -1.22 -16.36
C ASN A 166 11.83 -1.06 -14.90
N VAL A 167 11.45 0.15 -14.53
CA VAL A 167 10.92 0.43 -13.19
C VAL A 167 9.53 1.03 -13.32
N SER A 168 8.56 0.41 -12.68
CA SER A 168 7.19 0.88 -12.57
C SER A 168 6.73 0.92 -11.11
N VAL A 169 5.71 1.73 -10.86
CA VAL A 169 5.17 1.93 -9.51
C VAL A 169 3.67 1.70 -9.51
N LEU A 170 3.19 0.90 -8.57
CA LEU A 170 1.76 0.76 -8.30
C LEU A 170 1.37 1.73 -7.19
N ARG A 171 0.56 2.73 -7.46
CA ARG A 171 0.01 3.68 -6.48
C ARG A 171 -1.23 3.07 -5.86
N LEU A 172 -1.04 2.43 -4.70
CA LEU A 172 -2.05 1.60 -4.04
C LEU A 172 -3.04 2.46 -3.25
N PRO A 173 -4.36 2.22 -3.40
CA PRO A 173 -5.43 2.89 -2.66
C PRO A 173 -5.80 2.13 -1.36
N TYR A 174 -7.07 2.17 -0.95
CA TYR A 174 -7.59 1.33 0.12
C TYR A 174 -7.62 -0.14 -0.32
N ILE A 175 -7.02 -1.01 0.51
CA ILE A 175 -6.83 -2.42 0.17
C ILE A 175 -7.64 -3.29 1.13
N PHE A 176 -8.51 -4.11 0.59
CA PHE A 176 -9.29 -5.09 1.35
C PHE A 176 -8.77 -6.51 1.12
N GLY A 177 -8.92 -7.35 2.11
CA GLY A 177 -8.52 -8.74 2.08
C GLY A 177 -8.11 -9.25 3.45
N THR A 178 -7.88 -10.55 3.54
CA THR A 178 -7.50 -11.24 4.77
C THR A 178 -6.23 -12.04 4.57
N MET A 179 -5.49 -12.23 5.63
CA MET A 179 -4.34 -13.13 5.69
C MET A 179 -4.21 -13.66 7.11
N GLU A 180 -4.23 -14.97 7.27
CA GLU A 180 -4.06 -15.58 8.58
C GLU A 180 -2.74 -15.17 9.25
N GLY A 181 -2.79 -14.95 10.56
CA GLY A 181 -1.63 -14.45 11.33
C GLY A 181 -1.33 -12.96 11.15
N LYS A 182 -2.14 -12.23 10.37
CA LYS A 182 -2.03 -10.77 10.24
C LYS A 182 -3.31 -10.10 10.71
N ILE A 183 -3.16 -9.09 11.56
CA ILE A 183 -4.29 -8.24 11.95
C ILE A 183 -4.60 -7.31 10.77
N PRO A 184 -5.84 -7.30 10.24
CA PRO A 184 -6.21 -6.37 9.18
C PRO A 184 -6.01 -4.92 9.64
N LEU A 185 -5.54 -4.09 8.74
CA LEU A 185 -5.46 -2.63 8.96
C LEU A 185 -6.78 -2.08 9.51
N TRP A 186 -7.88 -2.57 8.99
CA TRP A 186 -9.24 -2.08 9.25
C TRP A 186 -9.73 -2.38 10.67
N SER A 187 -9.03 -3.22 11.46
CA SER A 187 -9.34 -3.46 12.87
C SER A 187 -9.38 -2.18 13.70
N MET A 188 -8.49 -1.22 13.40
CA MET A 188 -8.49 0.07 14.09
C MET A 188 -9.81 0.84 13.93
N PHE A 189 -10.45 0.77 12.75
CA PHE A 189 -11.73 1.44 12.50
C PHE A 189 -12.89 0.68 13.16
N VAL A 190 -12.85 -0.65 13.14
CA VAL A 190 -13.82 -1.49 13.85
C VAL A 190 -13.77 -1.22 15.34
N ASP A 191 -12.56 -1.18 15.93
CA ASP A 191 -12.38 -0.92 17.37
C ASP A 191 -12.76 0.53 17.75
N MET A 192 -12.50 1.49 16.86
CA MET A 192 -12.89 2.89 17.07
C MET A 192 -14.42 3.06 17.15
N LEU A 193 -15.19 2.31 16.35
CA LEU A 193 -16.65 2.38 16.34
C LEU A 193 -17.30 1.52 17.42
N ARG A 194 -16.58 0.53 17.93
CA ARG A 194 -17.13 -0.41 18.89
C ARG A 194 -17.68 0.28 20.13
N GLY A 195 -19.00 0.16 20.35
CA GLY A 195 -19.70 0.71 21.49
C GLY A 195 -19.97 2.23 21.42
N GLN A 196 -19.63 2.90 20.33
CA GLN A 196 -19.92 4.33 20.17
C GLN A 196 -21.40 4.57 19.83
N ASP A 197 -21.96 5.65 20.38
CA ASP A 197 -23.32 6.09 20.07
C ASP A 197 -23.36 7.09 18.92
N PHE A 198 -22.22 7.70 18.59
CA PHE A 198 -22.10 8.72 17.54
C PHE A 198 -20.73 8.66 16.86
N MET A 199 -20.71 8.82 15.53
CA MET A 199 -19.49 8.94 14.74
C MET A 199 -19.65 10.02 13.66
N PRO A 200 -18.81 11.08 13.67
CA PRO A 200 -18.71 11.99 12.55
C PRO A 200 -17.97 11.33 11.39
N VAL A 201 -18.47 11.49 10.18
CA VAL A 201 -17.91 10.89 8.96
C VAL A 201 -17.63 12.01 7.96
N THR A 202 -16.49 11.99 7.31
CA THR A 202 -16.19 12.93 6.22
C THR A 202 -17.01 12.63 4.97
N SER A 203 -17.31 13.64 4.18
CA SER A 203 -18.21 13.57 3.02
C SER A 203 -17.62 12.85 1.79
N GLY A 204 -16.32 12.52 1.80
CA GLY A 204 -15.65 11.93 0.66
C GLY A 204 -15.69 10.40 0.63
N GLY A 205 -14.67 9.83 -0.01
CA GLY A 205 -14.48 8.39 -0.12
C GLY A 205 -13.17 8.05 -0.80
N ALA A 206 -12.88 6.77 -0.92
CA ALA A 206 -11.62 6.28 -1.45
C ALA A 206 -11.81 5.26 -2.58
N ALA A 207 -10.88 5.28 -3.53
CA ALA A 207 -10.67 4.18 -4.46
C ALA A 207 -10.27 2.91 -3.69
N THR A 208 -10.65 1.76 -4.19
CA THR A 208 -10.45 0.46 -3.52
C THR A 208 -9.84 -0.57 -4.46
N VAL A 209 -9.17 -1.54 -3.86
CA VAL A 209 -8.63 -2.72 -4.54
C VAL A 209 -8.57 -3.88 -3.55
N THR A 210 -8.57 -5.14 -4.01
CA THR A 210 -8.31 -6.27 -3.12
C THR A 210 -6.82 -6.63 -3.08
N ALA A 211 -6.40 -7.32 -2.03
CA ALA A 211 -5.01 -7.79 -1.90
C ALA A 211 -4.63 -8.78 -3.02
N ASN A 212 -5.57 -9.63 -3.47
CA ASN A 212 -5.37 -10.49 -4.62
C ASN A 212 -5.13 -9.67 -5.90
N GLN A 213 -5.93 -8.63 -6.11
CA GLN A 213 -5.81 -7.75 -7.26
C GLN A 213 -4.49 -6.95 -7.24
N VAL A 214 -3.99 -6.57 -6.07
CA VAL A 214 -2.63 -5.98 -5.94
C VAL A 214 -1.57 -6.97 -6.40
N GLY A 215 -1.66 -8.23 -5.98
CA GLY A 215 -0.76 -9.29 -6.44
C GLY A 215 -0.81 -9.47 -7.96
N GLN A 216 -2.01 -9.52 -8.54
CA GLN A 216 -2.21 -9.60 -9.99
C GLN A 216 -1.60 -8.42 -10.73
N ALA A 217 -1.83 -7.20 -10.26
CA ALA A 217 -1.29 -5.98 -10.83
C ALA A 217 0.25 -5.96 -10.76
N ALA A 218 0.84 -6.42 -9.65
CA ALA A 218 2.29 -6.46 -9.47
C ALA A 218 2.95 -7.39 -10.49
N ILE A 219 2.42 -8.60 -10.67
CA ILE A 219 2.96 -9.54 -11.65
C ILE A 219 2.72 -9.05 -13.08
N SER A 220 1.55 -8.49 -13.38
CA SER A 220 1.29 -7.90 -14.70
C SER A 220 2.20 -6.71 -15.00
N ALA A 221 2.53 -5.89 -14.00
CA ALA A 221 3.47 -4.79 -14.15
C ALA A 221 4.92 -5.28 -14.37
N LEU A 222 5.32 -6.43 -13.79
CA LEU A 222 6.59 -7.07 -14.14
C LEU A 222 6.61 -7.55 -15.59
N GLU A 223 5.51 -8.16 -16.07
CA GLU A 223 5.42 -8.73 -17.41
C GLU A 223 5.37 -7.66 -18.51
N ASN A 224 4.59 -6.60 -18.29
CA ASN A 224 4.18 -5.65 -19.33
C ASN A 224 4.42 -4.18 -18.96
N GLY A 225 4.91 -3.89 -17.76
CA GLY A 225 5.10 -2.53 -17.28
C GLY A 225 6.11 -1.75 -18.10
N GLN A 226 5.86 -0.45 -18.24
CA GLN A 226 6.72 0.48 -18.95
C GLN A 226 7.64 1.20 -17.95
N HIS A 227 8.88 1.42 -18.37
CA HIS A 227 9.82 2.19 -17.56
C HIS A 227 9.28 3.60 -17.27
N ARG A 228 9.38 4.03 -16.00
CA ARG A 228 8.90 5.32 -15.49
C ARG A 228 7.37 5.47 -15.47
N ARG A 229 6.61 4.40 -15.65
CA ARG A 229 5.15 4.43 -15.53
C ARG A 229 4.73 4.30 -14.07
N THR A 230 3.86 5.19 -13.61
CA THR A 230 3.07 5.05 -12.39
C THR A 230 1.67 4.55 -12.75
N TYR A 231 1.18 3.58 -12.00
CA TYR A 231 -0.14 2.98 -12.19
C TYR A 231 -1.00 3.30 -10.97
N PRO A 232 -1.92 4.29 -11.03
CA PRO A 232 -2.91 4.51 -9.98
C PRO A 232 -3.90 3.34 -10.00
N LEU A 233 -3.72 2.39 -9.08
CA LEU A 233 -4.46 1.13 -9.09
C LEU A 233 -5.79 1.29 -8.38
N ALA A 234 -6.89 1.00 -9.05
CA ALA A 234 -8.23 0.91 -8.46
C ALA A 234 -9.10 -0.07 -9.23
N THR A 235 -9.94 -0.80 -8.53
CA THR A 235 -10.96 -1.69 -9.11
C THR A 235 -12.37 -1.33 -8.63
N GLY A 236 -12.48 -0.41 -7.68
CA GLY A 236 -13.73 0.09 -7.13
C GLY A 236 -13.56 1.40 -6.37
N TYR A 237 -14.64 1.80 -5.73
CA TYR A 237 -14.73 3.00 -4.90
C TYR A 237 -15.71 2.74 -3.77
N ILE A 238 -15.45 3.31 -2.59
CA ILE A 238 -16.39 3.32 -1.47
C ILE A 238 -16.44 4.73 -0.85
N SER A 239 -17.64 5.23 -0.56
CA SER A 239 -17.79 6.42 0.27
C SER A 239 -17.40 6.11 1.72
N TYR A 240 -16.91 7.11 2.47
CA TYR A 240 -16.66 6.88 3.90
C TYR A 240 -17.95 6.58 4.65
N GLU A 241 -19.07 7.20 4.25
CA GLU A 241 -20.37 6.89 4.83
C GLU A 241 -20.73 5.40 4.69
N ASP A 242 -20.61 4.83 3.47
CA ASP A 242 -20.91 3.41 3.24
C ASP A 242 -19.91 2.50 3.94
N PHE A 243 -18.63 2.87 3.98
CA PHE A 243 -17.61 2.12 4.70
C PHE A 243 -17.93 2.02 6.19
N TYR A 244 -18.28 3.14 6.84
CA TYR A 244 -18.64 3.15 8.25
C TYR A 244 -19.99 2.47 8.52
N LYS A 245 -20.97 2.56 7.60
CA LYS A 245 -22.21 1.78 7.69
C LYS A 245 -21.94 0.29 7.73
N LYS A 246 -21.07 -0.22 6.86
CA LYS A 246 -20.69 -1.64 6.87
C LYS A 246 -19.99 -2.07 8.16
N ILE A 247 -19.20 -1.20 8.79
CA ILE A 247 -18.62 -1.48 10.10
C ILE A 247 -19.70 -1.52 11.19
N VAL A 248 -20.64 -0.58 11.18
CA VAL A 248 -21.75 -0.56 12.14
C VAL A 248 -22.62 -1.82 12.01
N GLU A 249 -22.92 -2.26 10.78
CA GLU A 249 -23.61 -3.52 10.48
C GLU A 249 -22.83 -4.74 11.01
N GLU A 250 -21.53 -4.82 10.76
CA GLU A 250 -20.68 -5.90 11.24
C GLU A 250 -20.62 -5.98 12.78
N LEU A 251 -20.73 -4.83 13.45
CA LEU A 251 -20.78 -4.74 14.92
C LEU A 251 -22.16 -4.98 15.52
N GLY A 252 -23.23 -5.09 14.70
CA GLY A 252 -24.62 -5.19 15.15
C GLY A 252 -25.08 -3.94 15.93
N GLN A 253 -24.64 -2.74 15.51
CA GLN A 253 -24.88 -1.47 16.21
C GLN A 253 -25.77 -0.50 15.43
N GLU A 254 -26.56 -0.94 14.45
CA GLU A 254 -27.34 -0.10 13.55
C GLU A 254 -28.37 0.76 14.30
N GLU A 255 -28.95 0.21 15.37
CA GLU A 255 -29.93 0.90 16.21
C GLU A 255 -29.27 1.81 17.27
N LYS A 256 -27.96 1.68 17.48
CA LYS A 256 -27.20 2.39 18.51
C LYS A 256 -26.35 3.51 17.96
N THR A 257 -25.53 3.22 16.94
CA THR A 257 -24.52 4.14 16.45
C THR A 257 -25.08 5.06 15.35
N LYS A 258 -25.20 6.35 15.64
CA LYS A 258 -25.57 7.35 14.65
C LYS A 258 -24.35 7.79 13.87
N LEU A 259 -24.33 7.55 12.57
CA LEU A 259 -23.37 8.15 11.64
C LEU A 259 -23.88 9.52 11.19
N GLN A 260 -23.02 10.51 11.14
CA GLN A 260 -23.36 11.84 10.62
C GLN A 260 -22.27 12.32 9.67
N VAL A 261 -22.63 12.43 8.39
CA VAL A 261 -21.74 13.05 7.40
C VAL A 261 -21.62 14.53 7.72
N MET A 262 -20.38 14.99 7.84
CA MET A 262 -20.03 16.37 8.17
C MET A 262 -19.12 16.95 7.10
N SER A 263 -19.28 18.25 6.83
CA SER A 263 -18.46 18.98 5.88
C SER A 263 -17.04 19.21 6.41
N PHE A 264 -16.15 19.66 5.52
CA PHE A 264 -14.80 20.10 5.90
C PHE A 264 -14.83 21.17 6.98
N GLU A 265 -15.69 22.19 6.82
CA GLU A 265 -15.80 23.32 7.72
C GLU A 265 -16.29 22.94 9.12
N GLU A 266 -17.21 21.96 9.19
CA GLU A 266 -17.72 21.45 10.48
C GLU A 266 -16.68 20.66 11.27
N LEU A 267 -15.71 20.03 10.58
CA LEU A 267 -14.68 19.19 11.21
C LEU A 267 -13.32 19.90 11.39
N GLU A 268 -13.09 21.00 10.68
CA GLU A 268 -11.78 21.65 10.59
C GLU A 268 -11.18 21.99 11.95
N GLU A 269 -11.98 22.52 12.87
CA GLU A 269 -11.49 22.94 14.20
C GLU A 269 -11.00 21.73 15.02
N ALA A 270 -11.75 20.63 15.03
CA ALA A 270 -11.36 19.41 15.75
C ALA A 270 -10.03 18.82 15.20
N TYR A 271 -9.83 18.89 13.87
CA TYR A 271 -8.58 18.42 13.25
C TYR A 271 -7.40 19.36 13.53
N LYS A 272 -7.63 20.66 13.69
CA LYS A 272 -6.60 21.62 14.15
C LYS A 272 -6.21 21.35 15.60
N GLU A 273 -7.17 21.10 16.48
CA GLU A 273 -6.91 20.75 17.88
C GLU A 273 -6.10 19.45 18.00
N ASP A 274 -6.44 18.41 17.23
CA ASP A 274 -5.67 17.18 17.20
C ASP A 274 -4.23 17.38 16.69
N GLN A 275 -4.06 18.21 15.65
CA GLN A 275 -2.73 18.59 15.17
C GLN A 275 -1.91 19.29 16.27
N GLU A 276 -2.51 20.24 17.02
CA GLU A 276 -1.82 20.92 18.11
C GLU A 276 -1.44 19.96 19.25
N LEU A 277 -2.31 19.01 19.59
CA LEU A 277 -2.03 18.00 20.61
C LEU A 277 -0.87 17.10 20.18
N THR A 278 -0.84 16.72 18.92
CA THR A 278 0.25 15.93 18.32
C THR A 278 1.56 16.72 18.36
N ASP A 279 1.53 17.99 17.98
CA ASP A 279 2.69 18.88 18.01
C ASP A 279 3.27 19.08 19.41
N LYS A 280 2.41 19.21 20.43
CA LYS A 280 2.82 19.31 21.84
C LYS A 280 3.51 18.05 22.37
N LYS A 281 3.22 16.87 21.79
CA LYS A 281 3.88 15.61 22.11
C LYS A 281 5.25 15.45 21.45
N GLY A 282 5.67 16.36 20.57
CA GLY A 282 6.94 16.29 19.85
C GLY A 282 6.95 15.28 18.70
N VAL A 283 5.78 14.77 18.29
CA VAL A 283 5.61 13.89 17.13
C VAL A 283 4.97 14.68 15.98
N GLU A 284 4.99 14.10 14.77
CA GLU A 284 4.48 14.78 13.58
C GLU A 284 3.82 13.78 12.64
N HIS A 285 2.61 14.11 12.17
CA HIS A 285 1.93 13.34 11.14
C HIS A 285 2.65 13.46 9.79
N GLY A 286 2.64 12.37 9.03
CA GLY A 286 3.15 12.37 7.66
C GLY A 286 2.34 13.26 6.70
N ILE A 287 1.07 13.46 7.02
CA ILE A 287 0.16 14.41 6.36
C ILE A 287 -0.52 15.18 7.48
N ARG A 288 -0.42 16.51 7.47
CA ARG A 288 -1.08 17.34 8.50
C ARG A 288 -2.57 17.11 8.52
N GLN A 289 -3.15 17.12 9.72
CA GLN A 289 -4.54 16.75 9.96
C GLN A 289 -5.55 17.52 9.11
N VAL A 290 -5.36 18.83 8.93
CA VAL A 290 -6.25 19.66 8.09
C VAL A 290 -6.15 19.25 6.61
N ASN A 291 -4.96 18.88 6.11
CA ASN A 291 -4.80 18.39 4.74
C ASN A 291 -5.30 16.95 4.58
N MET A 292 -5.22 16.12 5.63
CA MET A 292 -5.85 14.82 5.65
C MET A 292 -7.38 14.96 5.61
N LEU A 293 -7.96 15.84 6.42
CA LEU A 293 -9.39 16.14 6.39
C LEU A 293 -9.84 16.61 5.00
N ARG A 294 -9.09 17.55 4.40
CA ARG A 294 -9.38 18.04 3.05
C ARG A 294 -9.41 16.90 2.03
N ALA A 295 -8.40 16.06 2.06
CA ALA A 295 -8.35 14.86 1.21
C ALA A 295 -9.56 13.94 1.48
N ASN A 296 -9.87 13.65 2.74
CA ASN A 296 -10.97 12.77 3.10
C ASN A 296 -12.37 13.39 2.87
N SER A 297 -12.46 14.70 2.61
CA SER A 297 -13.71 15.35 2.21
C SER A 297 -13.97 15.32 0.70
N MET A 298 -13.03 14.75 -0.08
CA MET A 298 -13.13 14.61 -1.54
C MET A 298 -13.50 13.19 -1.95
N GLU A 299 -14.17 13.06 -3.10
CA GLU A 299 -14.39 11.77 -3.75
C GLU A 299 -13.14 11.35 -4.54
N PHE A 300 -12.29 10.54 -3.94
CA PHE A 300 -11.11 10.03 -4.61
C PHE A 300 -11.43 8.80 -5.47
N ARG A 301 -12.02 9.05 -6.64
CA ARG A 301 -12.21 8.06 -7.69
C ARG A 301 -10.96 8.02 -8.55
N LEU A 302 -10.40 6.84 -8.72
CA LEU A 302 -9.35 6.57 -9.69
C LEU A 302 -9.96 5.79 -10.87
N PRO A 303 -9.42 5.99 -12.08
CA PRO A 303 -9.87 5.24 -13.25
C PRO A 303 -9.57 3.73 -13.07
N THR A 304 -10.52 2.88 -13.43
CA THR A 304 -10.40 1.41 -13.28
C THR A 304 -9.79 0.73 -14.52
N ASP A 305 -9.72 1.43 -15.65
CA ASP A 305 -9.09 0.97 -16.89
C ASP A 305 -7.61 0.65 -16.71
N VAL A 306 -6.89 1.39 -15.84
CA VAL A 306 -5.50 1.07 -15.49
C VAL A 306 -5.39 -0.35 -14.91
N ALA A 307 -6.31 -0.75 -14.04
CA ALA A 307 -6.32 -2.10 -13.47
C ALA A 307 -6.77 -3.14 -14.51
N PHE A 308 -7.90 -2.92 -15.16
CA PHE A 308 -8.53 -3.95 -15.99
C PHE A 308 -7.94 -4.02 -17.40
N ASP A 309 -7.68 -2.90 -18.05
CA ASP A 309 -7.24 -2.87 -19.44
C ASP A 309 -5.71 -2.88 -19.57
N GLU A 310 -4.99 -2.05 -18.78
CA GLU A 310 -3.53 -2.00 -18.86
C GLU A 310 -2.87 -3.17 -18.10
N LEU A 311 -3.27 -3.41 -16.84
CA LEU A 311 -2.66 -4.43 -15.97
C LEU A 311 -3.40 -5.77 -16.00
N ARG A 312 -4.52 -5.89 -16.72
CA ARG A 312 -5.30 -7.11 -16.90
C ARG A 312 -5.64 -7.80 -15.57
N VAL A 313 -5.95 -7.01 -14.57
CA VAL A 313 -6.44 -7.50 -13.28
C VAL A 313 -7.80 -8.14 -13.48
N ARG A 314 -8.04 -9.28 -12.87
CA ARG A 314 -9.34 -9.97 -12.97
C ARG A 314 -10.37 -9.28 -12.08
N GLU A 315 -11.60 -9.22 -12.52
CA GLU A 315 -12.72 -8.79 -11.68
C GLU A 315 -12.84 -9.68 -10.45
N GLU A 316 -13.18 -9.09 -9.33
CA GLU A 316 -13.41 -9.75 -8.06
C GLU A 316 -14.60 -9.05 -7.36
N ASP A 317 -15.39 -9.78 -6.61
CA ASP A 317 -16.46 -9.21 -5.79
C ASP A 317 -15.86 -8.45 -4.60
N THR A 318 -15.52 -7.18 -4.84
CA THR A 318 -14.90 -6.32 -3.84
C THR A 318 -15.80 -6.12 -2.62
N GLU A 319 -17.12 -6.18 -2.77
CA GLU A 319 -18.06 -6.06 -1.66
C GLU A 319 -18.02 -7.29 -0.75
N ALA A 320 -17.97 -8.48 -1.32
CA ALA A 320 -17.79 -9.72 -0.56
C ALA A 320 -16.42 -9.73 0.16
N VAL A 321 -15.35 -9.30 -0.52
CA VAL A 321 -14.02 -9.20 0.10
C VAL A 321 -13.99 -8.18 1.23
N LEU A 322 -14.64 -7.03 1.07
CA LEU A 322 -14.76 -6.03 2.14
C LEU A 322 -15.48 -6.62 3.35
N LYS A 323 -16.61 -7.29 3.15
CA LYS A 323 -17.37 -7.95 4.23
C LYS A 323 -16.49 -8.97 4.97
N GLU A 324 -15.79 -9.84 4.23
CA GLU A 324 -14.86 -10.81 4.82
C GLU A 324 -13.76 -10.11 5.63
N THR A 325 -13.21 -9.02 5.09
CA THR A 325 -12.18 -8.21 5.76
C THR A 325 -12.68 -7.63 7.07
N LEU A 326 -13.90 -7.09 7.10
CA LEU A 326 -14.48 -6.51 8.31
C LEU A 326 -14.82 -7.58 9.35
N THR A 327 -15.39 -8.71 8.91
CA THR A 327 -15.64 -9.87 9.79
C THR A 327 -14.34 -10.40 10.41
N TRP A 328 -13.28 -10.52 9.60
CA TRP A 328 -11.94 -10.88 10.10
C TRP A 328 -11.43 -9.86 11.12
N ALA A 329 -11.52 -8.56 10.78
CA ALA A 329 -11.11 -7.47 11.66
C ALA A 329 -11.87 -7.47 13.00
N ASN A 330 -13.15 -7.79 12.99
CA ASN A 330 -14.00 -7.88 14.20
C ASN A 330 -13.63 -9.06 15.11
N THR A 331 -13.11 -10.15 14.55
CA THR A 331 -12.74 -11.37 15.29
C THR A 331 -11.34 -11.34 15.90
N GLN A 332 -10.46 -10.47 15.41
CA GLN A 332 -9.09 -10.33 15.94
C GLN A 332 -9.10 -9.45 17.18
N LYS A 333 -9.00 -10.05 18.35
CA LYS A 333 -8.95 -9.36 19.66
C LYS A 333 -7.58 -9.52 20.30
#